data_9ebc8e41736a6320951f8aad0d36cb72
#
_entry.id   9ebc8e41736a6320951f8aad0d36cb72
#
_cell.length_a   1.000
_cell.length_b   1.000
_cell.length_c   1.000
_cell.angle_alpha   90.00
_cell.angle_beta   90.00
_cell.angle_gamma   90.00
#
_symmetry.space_group_name_H-M   'P 1'
#
loop_
_entity.id
_entity.type
_entity.pdbx_description
1 polymer ?
#
loop_
_entity_poly.entity_id
_entity_poly.type
_entity_poly.pdbx_seq_one_letter_code
_entity_poly.pdbx_strand_id
1 'polypeptide(L)'
;MCINSTEVQTHMKNKQRSKARSAYSISLLLGLGLLVNSAFASAQSITIGGANFSEQTILANIYASALKNQGIDVKTRLNLGNRQIIAQALENGDVDVVPEYIGSLLSFYDDKTALTSQKEILSALQQKLPADLQLLEPSSAGSITAWAVTKKTAEKYNLRTLSDLAPVSGNFTLGGPPEVATAALGLPGLKAVYGINFKSIKSLDMGGPLSRLALNSGAIDVATVVSTQGILAKEPWVVLEDDKHQQPLQNITPLGRKALLTPEVTKVLNEVSARLTDDDLKQLNRLVDIDHKDPAKVAAQWVAEHTVKTAQ
;
A
#
# COMPACT_ATOMS: atom_id res chain seq x y z
N MET A 1 39.30 -26.32 -91.32
CA MET A 1 38.79 -27.20 -90.26
C MET A 1 37.43 -26.63 -89.81
N CYS A 2 36.36 -27.12 -90.48
CA CYS A 2 35.01 -26.62 -90.30
C CYS A 2 34.33 -27.40 -89.16
N ILE A 3 33.89 -26.73 -88.12
CA ILE A 3 33.06 -27.31 -87.05
C ILE A 3 31.63 -26.91 -87.30
N ASN A 4 30.79 -27.91 -87.35
CA ASN A 4 29.44 -27.92 -87.81
C ASN A 4 28.45 -27.26 -86.91
N SER A 5 27.65 -26.32 -87.43
CA SER A 5 26.75 -25.38 -86.68
C SER A 5 25.37 -25.98 -86.38
N THR A 6 25.18 -27.32 -86.36
CA THR A 6 23.86 -27.92 -86.23
C THR A 6 23.54 -28.52 -84.83
N GLU A 7 24.52 -28.66 -83.95
CA GLU A 7 24.34 -29.18 -82.55
C GLU A 7 23.97 -28.19 -81.49
N VAL A 8 24.16 -26.88 -81.74
CA VAL A 8 23.97 -25.82 -80.74
C VAL A 8 22.47 -25.41 -80.57
N GLN A 9 21.65 -25.69 -81.60
CA GLN A 9 20.24 -25.26 -81.54
C GLN A 9 19.28 -26.26 -80.83
N THR A 10 19.67 -27.50 -80.60
CA THR A 10 18.79 -28.53 -79.96
C THR A 10 18.89 -28.42 -78.39
N HIS A 11 19.99 -27.88 -77.87
CA HIS A 11 20.18 -27.79 -76.45
C HIS A 11 19.49 -26.53 -75.76
N MET A 12 19.13 -25.53 -76.54
CA MET A 12 18.50 -24.35 -76.02
C MET A 12 16.98 -24.43 -75.92
N LYS A 13 16.32 -25.28 -76.62
CA LYS A 13 14.86 -25.46 -76.53
C LYS A 13 14.37 -26.33 -75.38
N ASN A 14 15.22 -27.18 -74.79
CA ASN A 14 14.87 -28.01 -73.61
C ASN A 14 15.12 -27.35 -72.29
N LYS A 15 15.84 -26.18 -72.20
CA LYS A 15 16.13 -25.45 -70.94
C LYS A 15 15.07 -24.44 -70.59
N GLN A 16 14.16 -24.07 -71.51
CA GLN A 16 13.05 -23.13 -71.25
C GLN A 16 11.74 -23.81 -70.81
N ARG A 17 11.56 -25.14 -70.96
CA ARG A 17 10.34 -25.83 -70.51
C ARG A 17 10.41 -26.34 -69.05
N SER A 18 11.58 -26.35 -68.38
CA SER A 18 11.72 -26.79 -67.00
C SER A 18 11.63 -25.65 -65.96
N LYS A 19 11.72 -24.39 -66.45
CA LYS A 19 11.65 -23.21 -65.52
C LYS A 19 10.21 -22.73 -65.26
N ALA A 20 9.22 -23.13 -66.03
CA ALA A 20 7.82 -22.69 -65.90
C ALA A 20 6.98 -23.54 -64.93
N ARG A 21 7.47 -24.72 -64.46
CA ARG A 21 6.74 -25.59 -63.52
C ARG A 21 7.21 -25.50 -62.08
N SER A 22 8.31 -24.79 -61.79
CA SER A 22 8.84 -24.62 -60.43
C SER A 22 8.40 -23.33 -59.75
N ALA A 23 7.76 -22.39 -60.49
CA ALA A 23 7.37 -21.08 -59.94
C ALA A 23 6.01 -21.06 -59.23
N TYR A 24 5.16 -22.06 -59.45
CA TYR A 24 3.82 -22.10 -58.81
C TYR A 24 3.75 -22.88 -57.49
N SER A 25 4.76 -23.68 -57.15
CA SER A 25 4.76 -24.49 -55.90
C SER A 25 5.45 -23.81 -54.71
N ILE A 26 6.17 -22.69 -54.93
CA ILE A 26 6.89 -21.95 -53.83
C ILE A 26 6.04 -20.82 -53.27
N SER A 27 5.04 -20.33 -54.04
CA SER A 27 4.19 -19.22 -53.58
C SER A 27 3.07 -19.64 -52.61
N LEU A 28 2.79 -20.93 -52.46
CA LEU A 28 1.72 -21.44 -51.59
C LEU A 28 2.23 -21.85 -50.19
N LEU A 29 3.54 -21.94 -49.99
CA LEU A 29 4.15 -22.25 -48.68
C LEU A 29 4.63 -21.01 -47.89
N LEU A 30 4.69 -19.82 -48.53
CA LEU A 30 5.01 -18.56 -47.84
C LEU A 30 3.76 -17.85 -47.28
N GLY A 31 2.56 -18.29 -47.64
CA GLY A 31 1.30 -17.69 -47.15
C GLY A 31 0.81 -18.23 -45.81
N LEU A 32 1.34 -19.35 -45.31
CA LEU A 32 0.87 -20.00 -44.08
C LEU A 32 1.79 -19.80 -42.87
N GLY A 33 2.89 -19.07 -43.05
CA GLY A 33 3.87 -18.79 -41.99
C GLY A 33 3.66 -17.46 -41.22
N LEU A 34 2.63 -16.65 -41.56
CA LEU A 34 2.44 -15.29 -41.04
C LEU A 34 1.29 -15.15 -40.03
N LEU A 35 0.74 -16.25 -39.53
CA LEU A 35 -0.42 -16.22 -38.63
C LEU A 35 -0.15 -16.76 -37.21
N VAL A 36 1.09 -16.97 -36.79
CA VAL A 36 1.40 -17.36 -35.38
C VAL A 36 2.55 -16.52 -34.83
N ASN A 37 2.50 -15.22 -35.06
CA ASN A 37 3.07 -14.26 -34.11
C ASN A 37 1.92 -13.72 -33.25
N SER A 38 1.21 -14.60 -32.54
CA SER A 38 0.60 -14.23 -31.28
C SER A 38 1.77 -13.85 -30.39
N ALA A 39 2.10 -12.56 -30.36
CA ALA A 39 2.93 -12.00 -29.33
C ALA A 39 2.29 -12.47 -28.01
N PHE A 40 2.85 -13.50 -27.39
CA PHE A 40 2.75 -13.64 -25.96
C PHE A 40 3.35 -12.34 -25.42
N ALA A 41 2.52 -11.31 -25.30
CA ALA A 41 2.83 -10.20 -24.42
C ALA A 41 3.07 -10.89 -23.08
N SER A 42 4.34 -11.11 -22.73
CA SER A 42 4.72 -11.60 -21.42
C SER A 42 4.02 -10.65 -20.47
N ALA A 43 3.00 -11.12 -19.79
CA ALA A 43 2.30 -10.29 -18.79
C ALA A 43 3.39 -9.81 -17.85
N GLN A 44 3.63 -8.49 -17.85
CA GLN A 44 4.70 -7.89 -17.07
C GLN A 44 4.37 -8.16 -15.61
N SER A 45 5.25 -8.86 -14.91
CA SER A 45 5.11 -9.15 -13.49
C SER A 45 5.07 -7.84 -12.70
N ILE A 46 4.10 -7.67 -11.81
CA ILE A 46 3.96 -6.51 -10.94
C ILE A 46 4.75 -6.75 -9.66
N THR A 47 5.61 -5.81 -9.28
CA THR A 47 6.36 -5.88 -8.03
C THR A 47 5.72 -4.99 -6.97
N ILE A 48 5.21 -5.59 -5.89
CA ILE A 48 4.64 -4.86 -4.75
C ILE A 48 5.75 -4.60 -3.73
N GLY A 49 5.97 -3.34 -3.41
CA GLY A 49 6.92 -2.91 -2.38
C GLY A 49 6.27 -2.68 -1.02
N GLY A 50 7.08 -2.66 0.04
CA GLY A 50 6.64 -2.32 1.40
C GLY A 50 7.78 -1.83 2.28
N ALA A 51 7.47 -0.88 3.20
CA ALA A 51 8.39 -0.37 4.19
C ALA A 51 8.77 -1.43 5.25
N ASN A 52 9.75 -1.11 6.11
CA ASN A 52 10.32 -2.06 7.06
C ASN A 52 9.57 -2.10 8.41
N PHE A 53 8.23 -2.21 8.38
CA PHE A 53 7.40 -2.46 9.56
C PHE A 53 6.21 -3.37 9.24
N SER A 54 5.66 -4.02 10.27
CA SER A 54 4.71 -5.13 10.13
C SER A 54 3.48 -4.77 9.31
N GLU A 55 2.83 -3.65 9.58
CA GLU A 55 1.61 -3.23 8.87
C GLU A 55 1.86 -3.05 7.36
N GLN A 56 3.00 -2.47 6.98
CA GLN A 56 3.37 -2.34 5.57
C GLN A 56 3.63 -3.71 4.91
N THR A 57 4.25 -4.62 5.65
CA THR A 57 4.45 -6.01 5.19
C THR A 57 3.10 -6.72 4.98
N ILE A 58 2.15 -6.53 5.89
CA ILE A 58 0.80 -7.09 5.78
C ILE A 58 0.08 -6.51 4.57
N LEU A 59 0.03 -5.18 4.44
CA LEU A 59 -0.66 -4.47 3.35
C LEU A 59 -0.09 -4.84 1.97
N ALA A 60 1.23 -4.89 1.83
CA ALA A 60 1.88 -5.30 0.59
C ALA A 60 1.53 -6.76 0.22
N ASN A 61 1.46 -7.66 1.19
CA ASN A 61 1.01 -9.04 0.97
C ASN A 61 -0.49 -9.13 0.64
N ILE A 62 -1.35 -8.26 1.19
CA ILE A 62 -2.77 -8.16 0.82
C ILE A 62 -2.88 -7.78 -0.66
N TYR A 63 -2.21 -6.72 -1.11
CA TYR A 63 -2.20 -6.33 -2.52
C TYR A 63 -1.69 -7.45 -3.42
N ALA A 64 -0.56 -8.06 -3.06
CA ALA A 64 0.02 -9.17 -3.82
C ALA A 64 -0.93 -10.38 -3.90
N SER A 65 -1.56 -10.75 -2.78
CA SER A 65 -2.51 -11.88 -2.73
C SER A 65 -3.77 -11.60 -3.55
N ALA A 66 -4.33 -10.39 -3.46
CA ALA A 66 -5.52 -10.00 -4.21
C ALA A 66 -5.27 -10.05 -5.72
N LEU A 67 -4.13 -9.51 -6.19
CA LEU A 67 -3.75 -9.55 -7.61
C LEU A 67 -3.47 -10.98 -8.09
N LYS A 68 -2.77 -11.80 -7.31
CA LYS A 68 -2.52 -13.22 -7.63
C LYS A 68 -3.82 -14.02 -7.75
N ASN A 69 -4.82 -13.75 -6.95
CA ASN A 69 -6.13 -14.41 -7.01
C ASN A 69 -6.89 -14.10 -8.32
N GLN A 70 -6.50 -13.05 -9.04
CA GLN A 70 -6.99 -12.72 -10.39
C GLN A 70 -6.07 -13.20 -11.51
N GLY A 71 -5.06 -14.02 -11.20
CA GLY A 71 -4.14 -14.58 -12.19
C GLY A 71 -3.03 -13.63 -12.64
N ILE A 72 -2.87 -12.48 -11.99
CA ILE A 72 -1.80 -11.52 -12.29
C ILE A 72 -0.48 -12.04 -11.68
N ASP A 73 0.61 -12.03 -12.48
CA ASP A 73 1.93 -12.39 -11.97
C ASP A 73 2.47 -11.28 -11.04
N VAL A 74 2.76 -11.64 -9.78
CA VAL A 74 3.15 -10.68 -8.74
C VAL A 74 4.35 -11.15 -7.95
N LYS A 75 5.32 -10.27 -7.80
CA LYS A 75 6.45 -10.38 -6.88
C LYS A 75 6.31 -9.40 -5.71
N THR A 76 7.01 -9.66 -4.61
CA THR A 76 7.07 -8.75 -3.47
C THR A 76 8.51 -8.38 -3.15
N ARG A 77 8.74 -7.09 -2.84
CA ARG A 77 9.98 -6.56 -2.28
C ARG A 77 9.66 -5.83 -0.98
N LEU A 78 9.77 -6.54 0.13
CA LEU A 78 9.40 -6.06 1.46
C LEU A 78 10.61 -5.57 2.24
N ASN A 79 10.37 -4.84 3.33
CA ASN A 79 11.41 -4.31 4.21
C ASN A 79 12.42 -3.41 3.50
N LEU A 80 11.96 -2.61 2.53
CA LEU A 80 12.81 -1.74 1.74
C LEU A 80 13.46 -0.60 2.54
N GLY A 81 12.85 -0.19 3.64
CA GLY A 81 13.32 0.92 4.46
C GLY A 81 12.24 1.98 4.67
N ASN A 82 12.66 3.24 4.75
CA ASN A 82 11.77 4.38 4.93
C ASN A 82 11.15 4.85 3.60
N ARG A 83 10.22 5.83 3.66
CA ARG A 83 9.51 6.40 2.51
C ARG A 83 10.44 6.92 1.42
N GLN A 84 11.57 7.54 1.77
CA GLN A 84 12.51 8.05 0.78
C GLN A 84 13.10 6.94 -0.09
N ILE A 85 13.44 5.79 0.52
CA ILE A 85 13.93 4.61 -0.22
C ILE A 85 12.82 4.03 -1.11
N ILE A 86 11.58 3.99 -0.61
CA ILE A 86 10.43 3.51 -1.38
C ILE A 86 10.14 4.43 -2.57
N ALA A 87 10.20 5.75 -2.40
CA ALA A 87 10.01 6.70 -3.49
C ALA A 87 11.04 6.49 -4.59
N GLN A 88 12.32 6.33 -4.22
CA GLN A 88 13.38 6.01 -5.18
C GLN A 88 13.16 4.66 -5.89
N ALA A 89 12.70 3.65 -5.17
CA ALA A 89 12.41 2.34 -5.74
C ALA A 89 11.24 2.38 -6.76
N LEU A 90 10.21 3.20 -6.51
CA LEU A 90 9.14 3.47 -7.48
C LEU A 90 9.67 4.22 -8.72
N GLU A 91 10.44 5.27 -8.53
CA GLU A 91 11.02 6.08 -9.62
C GLU A 91 11.94 5.23 -10.50
N ASN A 92 12.76 4.37 -9.91
CA ASN A 92 13.67 3.47 -10.63
C ASN A 92 12.95 2.27 -11.28
N GLY A 93 11.68 1.99 -10.93
CA GLY A 93 10.97 0.80 -11.37
C GLY A 93 11.41 -0.49 -10.67
N ASP A 94 12.04 -0.37 -9.52
CA ASP A 94 12.39 -1.50 -8.65
C ASP A 94 11.16 -2.12 -7.98
N VAL A 95 10.14 -1.30 -7.75
CA VAL A 95 8.78 -1.68 -7.36
C VAL A 95 7.76 -0.91 -8.19
N ASP A 96 6.57 -1.46 -8.33
CA ASP A 96 5.53 -0.92 -9.19
C ASP A 96 4.33 -0.36 -8.41
N VAL A 97 4.01 -0.97 -7.27
CA VAL A 97 2.92 -0.54 -6.39
C VAL A 97 3.36 -0.68 -4.94
N VAL A 98 2.97 0.28 -4.11
CA VAL A 98 3.20 0.26 -2.66
C VAL A 98 1.94 0.72 -1.91
N PRO A 99 1.67 0.23 -0.69
CA PRO A 99 0.72 0.86 0.19
C PRO A 99 1.30 2.16 0.75
N GLU A 100 0.52 3.23 0.75
CA GLU A 100 0.89 4.53 1.30
C GLU A 100 -0.19 5.12 2.20
N TYR A 101 0.19 6.10 3.01
CA TYR A 101 -0.69 6.85 3.91
C TYR A 101 -0.78 8.28 3.42
N ILE A 102 -1.99 8.74 3.04
CA ILE A 102 -2.18 9.99 2.27
C ILE A 102 -1.58 11.23 2.95
N GLY A 103 -1.74 11.39 4.26
CA GLY A 103 -1.23 12.57 4.97
C GLY A 103 0.30 12.58 5.06
N SER A 104 0.90 11.43 5.40
CA SER A 104 2.36 11.30 5.45
C SER A 104 3.00 11.39 4.07
N LEU A 105 2.33 10.90 3.04
CA LEU A 105 2.78 11.03 1.65
C LEU A 105 2.73 12.51 1.21
N LEU A 106 1.65 13.23 1.56
CA LEU A 106 1.56 14.66 1.26
C LEU A 106 2.66 15.44 1.98
N SER A 107 2.90 15.18 3.28
CA SER A 107 3.97 15.83 4.04
C SER A 107 5.37 15.53 3.48
N PHE A 108 5.56 14.40 2.80
CA PHE A 108 6.82 14.09 2.13
C PHE A 108 7.09 14.97 0.90
N TYR A 109 6.04 15.32 0.15
CA TYR A 109 6.14 16.19 -1.03
C TYR A 109 5.91 17.67 -0.72
N ASP A 110 5.26 18.00 0.41
CA ASP A 110 4.96 19.35 0.85
C ASP A 110 4.91 19.41 2.40
N ASP A 111 6.05 19.70 3.00
CA ASP A 111 6.24 19.72 4.45
C ASP A 111 5.53 20.90 5.16
N LYS A 112 5.00 21.85 4.40
CA LYS A 112 4.30 23.05 4.91
C LYS A 112 2.79 22.90 4.90
N THR A 113 2.26 21.80 4.36
CA THR A 113 0.81 21.61 4.29
C THR A 113 0.20 21.30 5.65
N ALA A 114 -0.95 21.90 5.92
CA ALA A 114 -1.74 21.65 7.13
C ALA A 114 -3.17 21.16 6.76
N LEU A 115 -3.32 20.48 5.61
CA LEU A 115 -4.62 20.00 5.16
C LEU A 115 -5.10 18.84 6.04
N THR A 116 -6.37 18.87 6.42
CA THR A 116 -7.01 17.85 7.25
C THR A 116 -8.14 17.12 6.54
N SER A 117 -8.66 17.66 5.45
CA SER A 117 -9.71 17.04 4.64
C SER A 117 -9.11 16.03 3.64
N GLN A 118 -9.66 14.81 3.59
CA GLN A 118 -9.23 13.77 2.64
C GLN A 118 -9.26 14.28 1.19
N LYS A 119 -10.33 14.99 0.80
CA LYS A 119 -10.49 15.54 -0.56
C LYS A 119 -9.37 16.53 -0.90
N GLU A 120 -9.02 17.43 0.01
CA GLU A 120 -7.95 18.41 -0.21
C GLU A 120 -6.59 17.74 -0.25
N ILE A 121 -6.32 16.78 0.63
CA ILE A 121 -5.08 15.99 0.65
C ILE A 121 -4.90 15.26 -0.68
N LEU A 122 -5.93 14.54 -1.17
CA LEU A 122 -5.87 13.83 -2.44
C LEU A 122 -5.68 14.78 -3.62
N SER A 123 -6.37 15.93 -3.63
CA SER A 123 -6.20 16.95 -4.67
C SER A 123 -4.78 17.53 -4.69
N ALA A 124 -4.21 17.80 -3.51
CA ALA A 124 -2.83 18.26 -3.40
C ALA A 124 -1.82 17.20 -3.88
N LEU A 125 -2.02 15.94 -3.49
CA LEU A 125 -1.18 14.83 -3.94
C LEU A 125 -1.21 14.65 -5.46
N GLN A 126 -2.37 14.77 -6.10
CA GLN A 126 -2.47 14.71 -7.57
C GLN A 126 -1.61 15.77 -8.28
N GLN A 127 -1.37 16.91 -7.64
CA GLN A 127 -0.54 17.99 -8.19
C GLN A 127 0.94 17.86 -7.86
N LYS A 128 1.28 17.17 -6.77
CA LYS A 128 2.65 17.09 -6.23
C LYS A 128 3.37 15.78 -6.60
N LEU A 129 2.63 14.72 -6.88
CA LEU A 129 3.21 13.44 -7.26
C LEU A 129 3.98 13.54 -8.59
N PRO A 130 5.10 12.79 -8.74
CA PRO A 130 5.74 12.57 -10.03
C PRO A 130 4.73 12.15 -11.11
N ALA A 131 4.93 12.64 -12.34
CA ALA A 131 3.95 12.49 -13.42
C ALA A 131 3.64 11.03 -13.80
N ASP A 132 4.57 10.12 -13.55
CA ASP A 132 4.47 8.68 -13.80
C ASP A 132 3.85 7.87 -12.66
N LEU A 133 3.60 8.50 -11.51
CA LEU A 133 2.93 7.89 -10.36
C LEU A 133 1.45 8.27 -10.29
N GLN A 134 0.65 7.39 -9.69
CA GLN A 134 -0.78 7.60 -9.48
C GLN A 134 -1.21 6.97 -8.16
N LEU A 135 -2.02 7.71 -7.39
CA LEU A 135 -2.81 7.16 -6.30
C LEU A 135 -4.08 6.51 -6.84
N LEU A 136 -4.46 5.40 -6.23
CA LEU A 136 -5.77 4.79 -6.41
C LEU A 136 -6.73 5.23 -5.30
N GLU A 137 -7.92 4.61 -5.23
CA GLU A 137 -8.91 4.96 -4.22
C GLU A 137 -8.41 4.65 -2.81
N PRO A 138 -8.53 5.58 -1.86
CA PRO A 138 -8.16 5.33 -0.48
C PRO A 138 -9.17 4.42 0.22
N SER A 139 -8.68 3.66 1.21
CA SER A 139 -9.52 2.90 2.12
C SER A 139 -10.18 3.81 3.17
N SER A 140 -11.17 3.28 3.90
CA SER A 140 -11.64 3.90 5.14
C SER A 140 -10.64 3.71 6.28
N ALA A 141 -9.76 2.71 6.18
CA ALA A 141 -8.72 2.44 7.17
C ALA A 141 -7.60 3.49 7.11
N GLY A 142 -7.13 3.90 8.29
CA GLY A 142 -6.04 4.85 8.44
C GLY A 142 -5.26 4.63 9.73
N SER A 143 -3.96 4.92 9.70
CA SER A 143 -3.04 4.69 10.81
C SER A 143 -2.52 6.01 11.36
N ILE A 144 -3.13 6.52 12.42
CA ILE A 144 -2.79 7.81 13.05
C ILE A 144 -2.20 7.62 14.43
N THR A 145 -1.47 8.65 14.92
CA THR A 145 -1.18 8.77 16.34
C THR A 145 -2.47 9.01 17.10
N ALA A 146 -2.67 8.27 18.17
CA ALA A 146 -3.88 8.33 18.97
C ALA A 146 -3.55 8.26 20.47
N TRP A 147 -4.54 8.48 21.30
CA TRP A 147 -4.41 8.46 22.76
C TRP A 147 -5.42 7.47 23.34
N ALA A 148 -4.92 6.56 24.14
CA ALA A 148 -5.72 5.51 24.76
C ALA A 148 -5.73 5.64 26.28
N VAL A 149 -6.89 5.30 26.86
CA VAL A 149 -7.09 5.16 28.29
C VAL A 149 -7.60 3.76 28.61
N THR A 150 -7.49 3.32 29.87
CA THR A 150 -8.15 2.08 30.27
C THR A 150 -9.69 2.23 30.21
N LYS A 151 -10.41 1.14 29.95
CA LYS A 151 -11.88 1.12 30.00
C LYS A 151 -12.40 1.68 31.33
N LYS A 152 -11.77 1.33 32.46
CA LYS A 152 -12.08 1.85 33.79
C LYS A 152 -11.96 3.38 33.86
N THR A 153 -10.90 3.95 33.29
CA THR A 153 -10.69 5.41 33.25
C THR A 153 -11.73 6.06 32.35
N ALA A 154 -12.00 5.50 31.18
CA ALA A 154 -13.01 5.99 30.25
C ALA A 154 -14.41 6.04 30.90
N GLU A 155 -14.82 4.98 31.56
CA GLU A 155 -16.10 4.90 32.26
C GLU A 155 -16.18 5.89 33.45
N LYS A 156 -15.11 5.98 34.26
CA LYS A 156 -15.07 6.87 35.45
C LYS A 156 -15.22 8.35 35.08
N TYR A 157 -14.62 8.76 33.97
CA TYR A 157 -14.58 10.19 33.58
C TYR A 157 -15.45 10.45 32.32
N ASN A 158 -16.22 9.44 31.85
CA ASN A 158 -17.07 9.51 30.65
C ASN A 158 -16.29 9.99 29.40
N LEU A 159 -15.09 9.41 29.16
CA LEU A 159 -14.21 9.79 28.06
C LEU A 159 -14.52 8.96 26.81
N ARG A 160 -14.77 9.63 25.69
CA ARG A 160 -14.92 9.04 24.34
C ARG A 160 -14.05 9.77 23.32
N THR A 161 -13.90 11.09 23.50
CA THR A 161 -13.20 11.99 22.58
C THR A 161 -12.05 12.69 23.26
N LEU A 162 -11.18 13.34 22.49
CA LEU A 162 -10.16 14.24 23.03
C LEU A 162 -10.78 15.49 23.64
N SER A 163 -11.93 15.93 23.15
CA SER A 163 -12.69 17.02 23.79
C SER A 163 -13.17 16.64 25.20
N ASP A 164 -13.54 15.37 25.45
CA ASP A 164 -13.90 14.92 26.81
C ASP A 164 -12.69 14.85 27.73
N LEU A 165 -11.50 14.53 27.19
CA LEU A 165 -10.27 14.48 27.99
C LEU A 165 -9.81 15.87 28.45
N ALA A 166 -10.04 16.92 27.67
CA ALA A 166 -9.52 18.24 27.88
C ALA A 166 -9.77 18.78 29.31
N PRO A 167 -11.00 18.77 29.86
CA PRO A 167 -11.30 19.36 31.21
C PRO A 167 -10.65 18.60 32.37
N VAL A 168 -10.29 17.32 32.17
CA VAL A 168 -9.71 16.46 33.22
C VAL A 168 -8.23 16.19 33.05
N SER A 169 -7.64 16.57 31.89
CA SER A 169 -6.27 16.26 31.50
C SER A 169 -5.21 16.73 32.52
N GLY A 170 -5.47 17.83 33.23
CA GLY A 170 -4.60 18.36 34.29
C GLY A 170 -4.43 17.44 35.51
N ASN A 171 -5.24 16.40 35.65
CA ASN A 171 -5.09 15.37 36.67
C ASN A 171 -4.35 14.14 36.20
N PHE A 172 -4.10 14.01 34.87
CA PHE A 172 -3.61 12.82 34.22
C PHE A 172 -2.13 12.89 33.87
N THR A 173 -1.46 11.74 33.92
CA THR A 173 -0.10 11.53 33.46
C THR A 173 -0.18 10.89 32.07
N LEU A 174 0.46 11.53 31.08
CA LEU A 174 0.64 10.96 29.75
C LEU A 174 1.90 10.08 29.70
N GLY A 175 1.82 8.92 29.05
CA GLY A 175 2.96 8.11 28.64
C GLY A 175 3.11 8.07 27.15
N GLY A 176 4.33 8.21 26.65
CA GLY A 176 4.61 8.13 25.22
C GLY A 176 6.07 8.41 24.90
N PRO A 177 6.49 8.33 23.63
CA PRO A 177 7.87 8.61 23.25
C PRO A 177 8.25 10.05 23.51
N PRO A 178 9.55 10.32 23.77
CA PRO A 178 10.04 11.65 24.19
C PRO A 178 9.61 12.78 23.25
N GLU A 179 9.59 12.51 21.94
CA GLU A 179 9.22 13.47 20.91
C GLU A 179 7.78 13.97 21.00
N VAL A 180 6.86 13.24 21.65
CA VAL A 180 5.47 13.68 21.85
C VAL A 180 5.41 15.00 22.61
N ALA A 181 6.38 15.25 23.48
CA ALA A 181 6.43 16.50 24.27
C ALA A 181 6.65 17.74 23.39
N THR A 182 7.34 17.63 22.27
CA THR A 182 7.81 18.76 21.45
C THR A 182 7.31 18.74 20.00
N ALA A 183 6.89 17.59 19.50
CA ALA A 183 6.36 17.46 18.13
C ALA A 183 5.08 18.30 17.95
N ALA A 184 4.95 18.99 16.83
CA ALA A 184 3.80 19.84 16.52
C ALA A 184 2.45 19.10 16.63
N LEU A 185 2.40 17.82 16.21
CA LEU A 185 1.22 16.95 16.32
C LEU A 185 1.12 16.20 17.66
N GLY A 186 2.07 16.42 18.58
CA GLY A 186 2.05 15.90 19.94
C GLY A 186 1.34 16.86 20.92
N LEU A 187 1.98 17.09 22.07
CA LEU A 187 1.41 17.97 23.11
C LEU A 187 1.17 19.40 22.66
N PRO A 188 2.05 20.07 21.87
CA PRO A 188 1.75 21.39 21.35
C PRO A 188 0.43 21.44 20.56
N GLY A 189 0.18 20.47 19.71
CA GLY A 189 -1.06 20.37 18.93
C GLY A 189 -2.27 20.06 19.79
N LEU A 190 -2.18 19.13 20.73
CA LEU A 190 -3.25 18.83 21.69
C LEU A 190 -3.63 20.07 22.52
N LYS A 191 -2.63 20.82 22.95
CA LYS A 191 -2.86 22.08 23.69
C LYS A 191 -3.53 23.13 22.81
N ALA A 192 -3.05 23.31 21.58
CA ALA A 192 -3.57 24.34 20.67
C ALA A 192 -5.01 24.08 20.26
N VAL A 193 -5.36 22.81 19.93
CA VAL A 193 -6.66 22.43 19.37
C VAL A 193 -7.69 22.14 20.47
N TYR A 194 -7.28 21.42 21.52
CA TYR A 194 -8.18 20.92 22.57
C TYR A 194 -8.02 21.61 23.91
N GLY A 195 -6.93 22.36 24.13
CA GLY A 195 -6.60 22.92 25.45
C GLY A 195 -6.08 21.85 26.43
N ILE A 196 -5.71 20.66 25.95
CA ILE A 196 -5.22 19.57 26.79
C ILE A 196 -3.85 19.94 27.37
N ASN A 197 -3.73 19.85 28.73
CA ASN A 197 -2.49 20.00 29.47
C ASN A 197 -2.40 18.89 30.52
N PHE A 198 -1.48 17.95 30.32
CA PHE A 198 -1.28 16.89 31.29
C PHE A 198 -0.53 17.35 32.54
N LYS A 199 -0.84 16.73 33.68
CA LYS A 199 -0.15 16.94 34.95
C LYS A 199 1.35 16.64 34.85
N SER A 200 1.67 15.54 34.12
CA SER A 200 3.05 15.10 33.92
C SER A 200 3.12 14.20 32.69
N ILE A 201 4.35 14.02 32.21
CA ILE A 201 4.66 13.17 31.06
C ILE A 201 5.72 12.17 31.49
N LYS A 202 5.53 10.90 31.13
CA LYS A 202 6.55 9.85 31.27
C LYS A 202 7.02 9.44 29.88
N SER A 203 8.34 9.48 29.68
CA SER A 203 8.98 8.97 28.46
C SER A 203 8.92 7.45 28.46
N LEU A 204 8.18 6.90 27.52
CA LEU A 204 7.93 5.48 27.31
C LEU A 204 8.00 5.18 25.80
N ASP A 205 7.59 3.97 25.41
CA ASP A 205 7.40 3.61 23.99
C ASP A 205 6.03 4.09 23.45
N MET A 206 5.82 3.91 22.14
CA MET A 206 4.55 4.21 21.45
C MET A 206 3.59 3.01 21.58
N GLY A 207 2.85 2.92 22.69
CA GLY A 207 1.89 1.84 22.93
C GLY A 207 2.49 0.42 23.02
N GLY A 208 3.79 0.33 23.18
CA GLY A 208 4.51 -0.93 23.31
C GLY A 208 4.50 -1.50 24.75
N PRO A 209 5.40 -2.45 25.07
CA PRO A 209 5.40 -3.14 26.36
C PRO A 209 5.50 -2.23 27.58
N LEU A 210 6.29 -1.15 27.50
CA LEU A 210 6.45 -0.21 28.62
C LEU A 210 5.18 0.61 28.85
N SER A 211 4.60 1.16 27.81
CA SER A 211 3.33 1.90 27.88
C SER A 211 2.20 0.99 28.36
N ARG A 212 2.15 -0.24 27.87
CA ARG A 212 1.17 -1.25 28.30
C ARG A 212 1.24 -1.54 29.80
N LEU A 213 2.45 -1.81 30.30
CA LEU A 213 2.63 -2.05 31.73
C LEU A 213 2.25 -0.85 32.55
N ALA A 214 2.68 0.34 32.13
CA ALA A 214 2.42 1.59 32.86
C ALA A 214 0.92 1.97 32.87
N LEU A 215 0.21 1.83 31.75
CA LEU A 215 -1.21 2.12 31.67
C LEU A 215 -2.06 1.11 32.47
N ASN A 216 -1.76 -0.17 32.36
CA ASN A 216 -2.49 -1.22 33.05
C ASN A 216 -2.26 -1.20 34.58
N SER A 217 -1.09 -0.75 35.05
CA SER A 217 -0.78 -0.57 36.47
C SER A 217 -1.26 0.75 37.05
N GLY A 218 -1.74 1.70 36.21
CA GLY A 218 -2.09 3.04 36.64
C GLY A 218 -0.89 3.95 36.91
N ALA A 219 0.31 3.60 36.46
CA ALA A 219 1.48 4.46 36.53
C ALA A 219 1.41 5.64 35.53
N ILE A 220 0.60 5.52 34.50
CA ILE A 220 0.11 6.57 33.59
C ILE A 220 -1.41 6.43 33.45
N ASP A 221 -2.08 7.50 33.04
CA ASP A 221 -3.53 7.54 32.83
C ASP A 221 -3.91 7.51 31.35
N VAL A 222 -3.03 8.03 30.49
CA VAL A 222 -3.18 8.10 29.04
C VAL A 222 -1.90 7.57 28.39
N ALA A 223 -2.03 6.70 27.39
CA ALA A 223 -0.93 6.25 26.56
C ALA A 223 -1.02 6.79 25.14
N THR A 224 0.09 7.23 24.58
CA THR A 224 0.22 7.50 23.15
C THR A 224 0.35 6.16 22.40
N VAL A 225 -0.48 5.96 21.39
CA VAL A 225 -0.56 4.72 20.61
C VAL A 225 -0.64 5.04 19.11
N VAL A 226 -0.48 4.02 18.26
CA VAL A 226 -0.93 4.09 16.88
C VAL A 226 -2.30 3.44 16.80
N SER A 227 -3.26 4.08 16.12
CA SER A 227 -4.68 3.67 16.10
C SER A 227 -4.94 2.25 15.61
N THR A 228 -4.00 1.70 14.84
CA THR A 228 -4.07 0.35 14.24
C THR A 228 -3.21 -0.69 14.95
N GLN A 229 -2.56 -0.34 16.08
CA GLN A 229 -1.72 -1.30 16.81
C GLN A 229 -2.51 -2.53 17.26
N GLY A 230 -1.93 -3.70 17.05
CA GLY A 230 -2.53 -4.99 17.40
C GLY A 230 -2.85 -5.15 18.89
N ILE A 231 -2.14 -4.43 19.77
CA ILE A 231 -2.42 -4.45 21.20
C ILE A 231 -3.82 -3.90 21.53
N LEU A 232 -4.34 -2.97 20.73
CA LEU A 232 -5.67 -2.39 20.90
C LEU A 232 -6.81 -3.39 20.67
N ALA A 233 -6.55 -4.46 19.94
CA ALA A 233 -7.49 -5.58 19.77
C ALA A 233 -7.47 -6.57 20.95
N LYS A 234 -6.49 -6.46 21.86
CA LYS A 234 -6.28 -7.40 22.97
C LYS A 234 -6.54 -6.79 24.33
N GLU A 235 -6.12 -5.55 24.53
CA GLU A 235 -6.28 -4.84 25.81
C GLU A 235 -7.64 -4.14 25.88
N PRO A 236 -8.25 -4.06 27.06
CA PRO A 236 -9.52 -3.34 27.26
C PRO A 236 -9.26 -1.84 27.36
N TRP A 237 -8.63 -1.29 26.35
CA TRP A 237 -8.38 0.16 26.24
C TRP A 237 -9.41 0.82 25.35
N VAL A 238 -9.66 2.09 25.62
CA VAL A 238 -10.48 2.98 24.79
C VAL A 238 -9.58 3.96 24.12
N VAL A 239 -9.50 3.92 22.79
CA VAL A 239 -8.86 4.96 21.99
C VAL A 239 -9.83 6.13 21.92
N LEU A 240 -9.35 7.31 22.30
CA LEU A 240 -10.16 8.53 22.26
C LEU A 240 -10.22 9.08 20.83
N GLU A 241 -11.43 9.40 20.39
CA GLU A 241 -11.66 9.98 19.07
C GLU A 241 -11.05 11.39 18.98
N ASP A 242 -10.36 11.66 17.87
CA ASP A 242 -9.84 12.99 17.51
C ASP A 242 -10.94 13.81 16.83
N ASP A 243 -11.95 14.21 17.59
CA ASP A 243 -13.19 14.86 17.14
C ASP A 243 -13.00 16.25 16.51
N LYS A 244 -11.81 16.85 16.62
CA LYS A 244 -11.44 18.09 15.92
C LYS A 244 -10.36 17.90 14.85
N HIS A 245 -10.04 16.66 14.52
CA HIS A 245 -9.09 16.31 13.44
C HIS A 245 -7.73 17.00 13.58
N GLN A 246 -7.14 16.94 14.79
CA GLN A 246 -5.81 17.48 15.06
C GLN A 246 -4.71 16.64 14.38
N GLN A 247 -4.94 15.34 14.24
CA GLN A 247 -4.07 14.47 13.46
C GLN A 247 -4.46 14.51 11.98
N PRO A 248 -3.50 14.60 11.05
CA PRO A 248 -3.80 14.50 9.63
C PRO A 248 -4.34 13.11 9.30
N LEU A 249 -5.29 13.06 8.39
CA LEU A 249 -5.83 11.80 7.90
C LEU A 249 -4.73 10.97 7.24
N GLN A 250 -4.71 9.68 7.56
CA GLN A 250 -3.72 8.70 7.12
C GLN A 250 -4.40 7.50 6.45
N ASN A 251 -5.42 7.78 5.62
CA ASN A 251 -6.08 6.71 4.89
C ASN A 251 -5.08 5.96 4.01
N ILE A 252 -5.15 4.64 4.07
CA ILE A 252 -4.27 3.78 3.26
C ILE A 252 -4.74 3.80 1.83
N THR A 253 -3.81 3.98 0.90
CA THR A 253 -4.07 4.02 -0.53
C THR A 253 -2.98 3.30 -1.32
N PRO A 254 -3.30 2.59 -2.40
CA PRO A 254 -2.28 2.10 -3.32
C PRO A 254 -1.67 3.28 -4.09
N LEU A 255 -0.34 3.40 -4.05
CA LEU A 255 0.44 4.28 -4.93
C LEU A 255 1.17 3.41 -5.94
N GLY A 256 1.04 3.68 -7.22
CA GLY A 256 1.67 2.87 -8.25
C GLY A 256 2.13 3.64 -9.47
N ARG A 257 2.98 2.99 -10.27
CA ARG A 257 3.44 3.48 -11.57
C ARG A 257 2.30 3.35 -12.58
N LYS A 258 1.90 4.46 -13.20
CA LYS A 258 0.77 4.53 -14.15
C LYS A 258 0.81 3.47 -15.23
N ALA A 259 2.01 3.17 -15.74
CA ALA A 259 2.20 2.19 -16.81
C ALA A 259 1.77 0.76 -16.42
N LEU A 260 1.77 0.43 -15.12
CA LEU A 260 1.41 -0.89 -14.58
C LEU A 260 -0.01 -0.93 -13.97
N LEU A 261 -0.64 0.22 -13.79
CA LEU A 261 -2.01 0.34 -13.27
C LEU A 261 -3.04 0.13 -14.39
N THR A 262 -3.07 -1.07 -14.98
CA THR A 262 -4.11 -1.45 -15.94
C THR A 262 -5.50 -1.35 -15.30
N PRO A 263 -6.60 -1.28 -16.09
CA PRO A 263 -7.95 -1.28 -15.53
C PRO A 263 -8.23 -2.46 -14.58
N GLU A 264 -7.67 -3.63 -14.88
CA GLU A 264 -7.81 -4.83 -14.05
C GLU A 264 -7.06 -4.69 -12.72
N VAL A 265 -5.79 -4.27 -12.75
CA VAL A 265 -4.98 -4.00 -11.55
C VAL A 265 -5.64 -2.96 -10.67
N THR A 266 -6.06 -1.84 -11.28
CA THR A 266 -6.76 -0.74 -10.59
C THR A 266 -8.03 -1.22 -9.90
N LYS A 267 -8.86 -2.00 -10.60
CA LYS A 267 -10.09 -2.56 -10.04
C LYS A 267 -9.80 -3.41 -8.79
N VAL A 268 -8.86 -4.34 -8.89
CA VAL A 268 -8.52 -5.25 -7.76
C VAL A 268 -8.01 -4.48 -6.55
N LEU A 269 -7.12 -3.50 -6.75
CA LEU A 269 -6.57 -2.72 -5.64
C LEU A 269 -7.63 -1.79 -5.01
N ASN A 270 -8.52 -1.21 -5.81
CA ASN A 270 -9.65 -0.41 -5.31
C ASN A 270 -10.67 -1.28 -4.54
N GLU A 271 -10.89 -2.53 -4.95
CA GLU A 271 -11.72 -3.48 -4.20
C GLU A 271 -11.13 -3.81 -2.82
N VAL A 272 -9.79 -3.91 -2.71
CA VAL A 272 -9.11 -4.03 -1.41
C VAL A 272 -9.36 -2.79 -0.57
N SER A 273 -9.12 -1.60 -1.13
CA SER A 273 -9.32 -0.33 -0.42
C SER A 273 -10.76 -0.18 0.09
N ALA A 274 -11.76 -0.53 -0.72
CA ALA A 274 -13.17 -0.42 -0.36
C ALA A 274 -13.59 -1.31 0.83
N ARG A 275 -12.80 -2.33 1.17
CA ARG A 275 -13.14 -3.30 2.22
C ARG A 275 -12.27 -3.19 3.46
N LEU A 276 -11.08 -2.60 3.33
CA LEU A 276 -10.13 -2.50 4.43
C LEU A 276 -10.60 -1.46 5.46
N THR A 277 -10.73 -1.88 6.73
CA THR A 277 -11.16 -1.05 7.85
C THR A 277 -10.09 -0.94 8.94
N ASP A 278 -10.25 0.01 9.86
CA ASP A 278 -9.37 0.15 11.03
C ASP A 278 -9.39 -1.11 11.92
N ASP A 279 -10.54 -1.76 12.04
CA ASP A 279 -10.66 -2.98 12.83
C ASP A 279 -9.94 -4.17 12.17
N ASP A 280 -9.97 -4.25 10.84
CA ASP A 280 -9.14 -5.21 10.10
C ASP A 280 -7.66 -4.99 10.41
N LEU A 281 -7.17 -3.76 10.33
CA LEU A 281 -5.76 -3.46 10.61
C LEU A 281 -5.34 -3.83 12.03
N LYS A 282 -6.17 -3.50 13.03
CA LYS A 282 -5.91 -3.90 14.43
C LYS A 282 -5.80 -5.41 14.56
N GLN A 283 -6.73 -6.16 13.94
CA GLN A 283 -6.72 -7.63 14.00
C GLN A 283 -5.51 -8.23 13.25
N LEU A 284 -5.23 -7.73 12.05
CA LEU A 284 -4.09 -8.16 11.24
C LEU A 284 -2.76 -7.90 11.95
N ASN A 285 -2.58 -6.69 12.49
CA ASN A 285 -1.40 -6.34 13.29
C ASN A 285 -1.32 -7.19 14.57
N ARG A 286 -2.44 -7.50 15.24
CA ARG A 286 -2.46 -8.41 16.38
C ARG A 286 -1.95 -9.80 16.00
N LEU A 287 -2.46 -10.35 14.90
CA LEU A 287 -2.04 -11.69 14.44
C LEU A 287 -0.54 -11.77 14.17
N VAL A 288 0.06 -10.69 13.64
CA VAL A 288 1.49 -10.67 13.29
C VAL A 288 2.34 -10.27 14.49
N ASP A 289 2.05 -9.15 15.16
CA ASP A 289 2.93 -8.58 16.17
C ASP A 289 2.80 -9.27 17.55
N ILE A 290 1.61 -9.79 17.86
CA ILE A 290 1.30 -10.37 19.16
C ILE A 290 1.24 -11.90 19.10
N ASP A 291 0.57 -12.44 18.06
CA ASP A 291 0.38 -13.89 17.92
C ASP A 291 1.47 -14.54 17.04
N HIS A 292 2.41 -13.73 16.51
CA HIS A 292 3.57 -14.16 15.71
C HIS A 292 3.20 -15.02 14.50
N LYS A 293 2.08 -14.71 13.86
CA LYS A 293 1.65 -15.39 12.63
C LYS A 293 2.42 -14.83 11.43
N ASP A 294 2.57 -15.66 10.40
CA ASP A 294 3.21 -15.29 9.15
C ASP A 294 2.40 -14.22 8.41
N PRO A 295 2.97 -13.04 8.08
CA PRO A 295 2.24 -11.93 7.45
C PRO A 295 1.60 -12.29 6.10
N ALA A 296 2.27 -13.14 5.30
CA ALA A 296 1.74 -13.52 3.99
C ALA A 296 0.52 -14.44 4.12
N LYS A 297 0.52 -15.35 5.12
CA LYS A 297 -0.64 -16.21 5.41
C LYS A 297 -1.81 -15.41 5.97
N VAL A 298 -1.54 -14.48 6.89
CA VAL A 298 -2.54 -13.57 7.45
C VAL A 298 -3.21 -12.74 6.34
N ALA A 299 -2.40 -12.16 5.45
CA ALA A 299 -2.87 -11.39 4.31
C ALA A 299 -3.72 -12.24 3.33
N ALA A 300 -3.25 -13.45 2.98
CA ALA A 300 -3.98 -14.35 2.09
C ALA A 300 -5.33 -14.78 2.67
N GLN A 301 -5.38 -15.02 3.99
CA GLN A 301 -6.63 -15.34 4.68
C GLN A 301 -7.61 -14.16 4.62
N TRP A 302 -7.17 -12.94 4.95
CA TRP A 302 -8.02 -11.75 4.89
C TRP A 302 -8.58 -11.55 3.47
N VAL A 303 -7.74 -11.69 2.44
CA VAL A 303 -8.15 -11.57 1.04
C VAL A 303 -9.20 -12.64 0.68
N ALA A 304 -9.02 -13.89 1.12
CA ALA A 304 -9.98 -14.97 0.86
C ALA A 304 -11.36 -14.73 1.50
N GLU A 305 -11.39 -14.04 2.64
CA GLU A 305 -12.62 -13.72 3.39
C GLU A 305 -13.33 -12.46 2.84
N HIS A 306 -12.58 -11.51 2.27
CA HIS A 306 -13.09 -10.18 1.92
C HIS A 306 -13.15 -9.89 0.41
N THR A 307 -12.48 -10.64 -0.46
CA THR A 307 -12.52 -10.40 -1.90
C THR A 307 -13.26 -11.49 -2.65
N VAL A 308 -14.01 -11.11 -3.68
CA VAL A 308 -14.74 -12.06 -4.51
C VAL A 308 -13.74 -12.80 -5.40
N LYS A 309 -13.69 -14.14 -5.31
CA LYS A 309 -13.04 -14.94 -6.34
C LYS A 309 -13.85 -14.77 -7.62
N THR A 310 -13.25 -14.26 -8.68
CA THR A 310 -13.85 -14.35 -10.01
C THR A 310 -13.95 -15.85 -10.32
N ALA A 311 -15.18 -16.36 -10.50
CA ALA A 311 -15.38 -17.73 -10.96
C ALA A 311 -14.67 -17.86 -12.32
N GLN A 312 -13.73 -18.78 -12.39
CA GLN A 312 -13.06 -19.19 -13.65
C GLN A 312 -14.03 -19.95 -14.53
#